data_13d3816045c28d511a510524086d8829
#
_entry.id   13d3816045c28d511a510524086d8829
#
_cell.length_a   1.000
_cell.length_b   1.000
_cell.length_c   1.000
_cell.angle_alpha   90.00
_cell.angle_beta   90.00
_cell.angle_gamma   90.00
#
_symmetry.space_group_name_H-M   'P 1'
#
loop_
_entity.id
_entity.type
_entity.pdbx_description
1 polymer ?
#
loop_
_entity_poly.entity_id
_entity_poly.type
_entity_poly.pdbx_seq_one_letter_code
_entity_poly.pdbx_strand_id
1 'polypeptide(L)'
;MQFKRAAGVILHISSLPGNNGVGDLGEPAHRFVDYLVSAGQAYWQILPVGPNDQGNPYCAQSSWAGSPFLISLDELARLGDLTAAEVEAARAPHRNGVDYGFVLRTRRELLAAAAKRFFESGRERDGFEKFCSAEAAWLEDWALFAAAKVCFGGEPWWKWPKPLALRSDKGLAEYREKLSQESLGQKYIQYRFFQQWDGLRRKAAGAGVKLIGDVPIYTARDSADVWASRELFLLKPDGTPKVVSGVPPDYFAADGQLWGTPIYDWKKHAAGGFAWWLGRLRGVLRLCDVVRIDHFRAFESYWEVPAGATTAREGRWVQGPGDDFFAAVRKSFGEAPFIAEDLGIITKAVRELRDRWELPGMRVLQFAFGEGAASPHLPIRYPRNCVVYSGTHDNDTTVGWYEKASAKEKDLFRRYTATDGNYCHYHMIRMAYSSIADLAIVPMQDVLGLGSWARTNTPGLVEGNWGWKLLPEQLQDQSAHMLRELGELFGRLPWQTEAIEMEGEAEAA
;
A
#
# COMPACT_ATOMS: atom_id res chain seq x y z
N MET A 1 -8.01 19.07 3.26
CA MET A 1 -9.17 18.27 2.78
C MET A 1 -9.87 17.67 3.98
N GLN A 2 -11.18 17.83 4.09
CA GLN A 2 -11.97 17.17 5.13
C GLN A 2 -12.73 16.00 4.50
N PHE A 3 -12.61 14.81 5.12
CA PHE A 3 -13.38 13.66 4.67
C PHE A 3 -14.84 13.79 5.09
N LYS A 4 -15.73 13.30 4.23
CA LYS A 4 -17.11 13.02 4.66
C LYS A 4 -17.10 11.84 5.62
N ARG A 5 -18.00 11.84 6.61
CA ARG A 5 -18.14 10.74 7.55
C ARG A 5 -18.49 9.44 6.83
N ALA A 6 -17.61 8.44 6.92
CA ALA A 6 -17.78 7.18 6.20
C ALA A 6 -17.02 6.02 6.86
N ALA A 7 -17.21 4.83 6.30
CA ALA A 7 -16.48 3.63 6.70
C ALA A 7 -15.86 2.91 5.50
N GLY A 8 -14.89 2.05 5.77
CA GLY A 8 -14.23 1.23 4.77
C GLY A 8 -13.53 0.02 5.35
N VAL A 9 -13.03 -0.82 4.46
CA VAL A 9 -12.30 -2.05 4.80
C VAL A 9 -10.88 -1.98 4.25
N ILE A 10 -9.89 -2.41 5.05
CA ILE A 10 -8.53 -2.67 4.55
C ILE A 10 -8.39 -4.15 4.19
N LEU A 11 -8.04 -4.40 2.93
CA LEU A 11 -7.70 -5.72 2.40
C LEU A 11 -6.83 -5.54 1.16
N HIS A 12 -5.60 -6.07 1.19
CA HIS A 12 -4.75 -6.01 0.01
C HIS A 12 -5.25 -6.93 -1.10
N ILE A 13 -5.03 -6.56 -2.36
CA ILE A 13 -5.53 -7.33 -3.53
C ILE A 13 -4.97 -8.76 -3.52
N SER A 14 -3.69 -8.95 -3.16
CA SER A 14 -3.10 -10.29 -3.06
C SER A 14 -3.81 -11.20 -2.04
N SER A 15 -4.53 -10.62 -1.09
CA SER A 15 -5.31 -11.33 -0.07
C SER A 15 -6.74 -11.67 -0.50
N LEU A 16 -7.14 -11.32 -1.72
CA LEU A 16 -8.44 -11.74 -2.28
C LEU A 16 -8.44 -13.24 -2.65
N PRO A 17 -9.61 -13.86 -2.76
CA PRO A 17 -9.72 -15.24 -3.22
C PRO A 17 -9.28 -15.35 -4.69
N GLY A 18 -8.08 -15.82 -4.97
CA GLY A 18 -7.57 -15.98 -6.32
C GLY A 18 -7.40 -17.44 -6.71
N ASN A 19 -7.68 -17.78 -7.96
CA ASN A 19 -7.62 -19.15 -8.48
C ASN A 19 -6.20 -19.62 -8.82
N ASN A 20 -5.24 -18.69 -8.94
CA ASN A 20 -3.86 -18.97 -9.34
C ASN A 20 -2.88 -18.70 -8.20
N GLY A 21 -3.26 -19.03 -6.97
CA GLY A 21 -2.40 -19.01 -5.77
C GLY A 21 -2.32 -17.66 -5.06
N VAL A 22 -2.76 -16.57 -5.66
CA VAL A 22 -2.76 -15.20 -5.11
C VAL A 22 -4.02 -14.47 -5.57
N GLY A 23 -4.49 -13.49 -4.79
CA GLY A 23 -5.53 -12.56 -5.24
C GLY A 23 -5.03 -11.67 -6.39
N ASP A 24 -5.90 -11.36 -7.33
CA ASP A 24 -5.56 -10.60 -8.53
C ASP A 24 -6.66 -9.61 -8.95
N LEU A 25 -6.42 -8.85 -10.02
CA LEU A 25 -7.27 -7.79 -10.55
C LEU A 25 -8.48 -8.30 -11.38
N GLY A 26 -8.71 -9.61 -11.39
CA GLY A 26 -9.82 -10.24 -12.09
C GLY A 26 -11.13 -10.21 -11.29
N GLU A 27 -11.96 -11.21 -11.58
CA GLU A 27 -13.30 -11.34 -11.01
C GLU A 27 -13.33 -11.24 -9.46
N PRO A 28 -12.39 -11.83 -8.68
CA PRO A 28 -12.42 -11.67 -7.22
C PRO A 28 -12.31 -10.23 -6.72
N ALA A 29 -11.54 -9.38 -7.40
CA ALA A 29 -11.45 -7.97 -7.05
C ALA A 29 -12.76 -7.21 -7.37
N HIS A 30 -13.38 -7.53 -8.49
CA HIS A 30 -14.68 -6.96 -8.86
C HIS A 30 -15.80 -7.39 -7.90
N ARG A 31 -15.84 -8.65 -7.48
CA ARG A 31 -16.77 -9.15 -6.45
C ARG A 31 -16.56 -8.51 -5.09
N PHE A 32 -15.31 -8.20 -4.73
CA PHE A 32 -15.05 -7.51 -3.47
C PHE A 32 -15.61 -6.08 -3.48
N VAL A 33 -15.60 -5.38 -4.63
CA VAL A 33 -16.33 -4.10 -4.76
C VAL A 33 -17.81 -4.30 -4.51
N ASP A 34 -18.44 -5.34 -5.08
CA ASP A 34 -19.86 -5.63 -4.85
C ASP A 34 -20.15 -5.94 -3.37
N TYR A 35 -19.27 -6.69 -2.71
CA TYR A 35 -19.33 -6.94 -1.27
C TYR A 35 -19.26 -5.62 -0.47
N LEU A 36 -18.34 -4.71 -0.77
CA LEU A 36 -18.24 -3.42 -0.10
C LEU A 36 -19.51 -2.57 -0.24
N VAL A 37 -20.12 -2.56 -1.42
CA VAL A 37 -21.41 -1.90 -1.66
C VAL A 37 -22.51 -2.52 -0.80
N SER A 38 -22.61 -3.85 -0.78
CA SER A 38 -23.61 -4.54 0.05
C SER A 38 -23.41 -4.29 1.54
N ALA A 39 -22.14 -4.11 1.96
CA ALA A 39 -21.75 -3.78 3.33
C ALA A 39 -21.87 -2.28 3.67
N GLY A 40 -22.29 -1.41 2.73
CA GLY A 40 -22.41 0.03 2.94
C GLY A 40 -21.06 0.74 3.12
N GLN A 41 -19.98 0.19 2.55
CA GLN A 41 -18.63 0.74 2.70
C GLN A 41 -18.29 1.69 1.54
N ALA A 42 -17.81 2.89 1.88
CA ALA A 42 -17.42 3.91 0.91
C ALA A 42 -15.93 3.82 0.52
N TYR A 43 -15.11 3.09 1.28
CA TYR A 43 -13.68 3.02 1.06
C TYR A 43 -13.14 1.58 1.06
N TRP A 44 -12.23 1.33 0.15
CA TRP A 44 -11.38 0.14 0.13
C TRP A 44 -9.92 0.58 0.28
N GLN A 45 -9.28 0.26 1.40
CA GLN A 45 -7.86 0.52 1.61
C GLN A 45 -7.04 -0.69 1.16
N ILE A 46 -6.02 -0.40 0.35
CA ILE A 46 -5.04 -1.37 -0.14
C ILE A 46 -3.63 -0.98 0.27
N LEU A 47 -2.71 -1.92 0.22
CA LEU A 47 -1.27 -1.69 0.41
C LEU A 47 -0.61 -1.34 -0.94
N PRO A 48 0.69 -0.96 -0.96
CA PRO A 48 1.39 -0.68 -2.21
C PRO A 48 1.29 -1.83 -3.22
N VAL A 49 1.05 -1.51 -4.49
CA VAL A 49 0.81 -2.51 -5.55
C VAL A 49 2.00 -2.67 -6.49
N GLY A 50 3.18 -2.19 -6.08
CA GLY A 50 4.40 -2.28 -6.88
C GLY A 50 4.98 -3.70 -6.99
N PRO A 51 5.81 -3.95 -8.01
CA PRO A 51 6.43 -5.26 -8.22
C PRO A 51 7.44 -5.58 -7.13
N ASN A 52 7.39 -6.82 -6.61
CA ASN A 52 8.33 -7.36 -5.63
C ASN A 52 8.47 -8.88 -5.83
N ASP A 53 9.54 -9.48 -5.30
CA ASP A 53 9.84 -10.89 -5.50
C ASP A 53 9.37 -11.78 -4.33
N GLN A 54 8.96 -11.21 -3.19
CA GLN A 54 8.71 -11.94 -1.94
C GLN A 54 7.34 -11.64 -1.31
N GLY A 55 6.48 -10.95 -2.04
CA GLY A 55 5.15 -10.58 -1.54
C GLY A 55 5.11 -9.39 -0.58
N ASN A 56 6.25 -8.84 -0.16
CA ASN A 56 6.29 -7.64 0.69
C ASN A 56 5.99 -6.38 -0.14
N PRO A 57 4.82 -5.74 0.03
CA PRO A 57 4.43 -4.59 -0.76
C PRO A 57 5.29 -3.34 -0.51
N TYR A 58 5.97 -3.25 0.65
CA TYR A 58 6.85 -2.12 1.01
C TYR A 58 8.27 -2.25 0.44
N CYS A 59 8.61 -3.39 -0.18
CA CYS A 59 9.88 -3.63 -0.85
C CYS A 59 9.73 -3.60 -2.39
N ALA A 60 8.88 -2.73 -2.91
CA ALA A 60 8.64 -2.63 -4.35
C ALA A 60 9.90 -2.19 -5.12
N GLN A 61 10.11 -2.82 -6.27
CA GLN A 61 11.22 -2.52 -7.19
C GLN A 61 10.94 -1.29 -8.07
N SER A 62 9.74 -0.73 -8.00
CA SER A 62 9.36 0.53 -8.64
C SER A 62 8.19 1.18 -7.92
N SER A 63 8.23 2.51 -7.83
CA SER A 63 7.14 3.35 -7.31
C SER A 63 6.03 3.63 -8.33
N TRP A 64 6.22 3.23 -9.59
CA TRP A 64 5.28 3.49 -10.69
C TRP A 64 4.71 2.24 -11.31
N ALA A 65 5.53 1.18 -11.40
CA ALA A 65 5.12 -0.08 -12.02
C ALA A 65 4.15 -0.87 -11.13
N GLY A 66 3.22 -1.58 -11.77
CA GLY A 66 2.33 -2.50 -11.09
C GLY A 66 2.91 -3.92 -10.98
N SER A 67 2.53 -4.62 -9.91
CA SER A 67 3.01 -5.97 -9.63
C SER A 67 2.47 -6.99 -10.64
N PRO A 68 3.34 -7.78 -11.28
CA PRO A 68 2.93 -8.90 -12.12
C PRO A 68 2.08 -9.94 -11.38
N PHE A 69 2.22 -10.03 -10.05
CA PHE A 69 1.42 -10.96 -9.24
C PHE A 69 -0.07 -10.66 -9.28
N LEU A 70 -0.42 -9.39 -9.44
CA LEU A 70 -1.80 -8.92 -9.41
C LEU A 70 -2.52 -9.01 -10.76
N ILE A 71 -1.82 -9.36 -11.83
CA ILE A 71 -2.44 -9.53 -13.16
C ILE A 71 -3.30 -10.80 -13.15
N SER A 72 -4.56 -10.69 -13.52
CA SER A 72 -5.45 -11.84 -13.70
C SER A 72 -5.10 -12.62 -14.96
N LEU A 73 -4.77 -13.90 -14.79
CA LEU A 73 -4.52 -14.82 -15.90
C LEU A 73 -5.81 -15.16 -16.64
N ASP A 74 -6.94 -15.23 -15.95
CA ASP A 74 -8.26 -15.44 -16.55
C ASP A 74 -8.61 -14.32 -17.54
N GLU A 75 -8.32 -13.06 -17.19
CA GLU A 75 -8.50 -11.93 -18.10
C GLU A 75 -7.56 -12.00 -19.30
N LEU A 76 -6.32 -12.45 -19.14
CA LEU A 76 -5.40 -12.67 -20.26
C LEU A 76 -5.90 -13.77 -21.20
N ALA A 77 -6.53 -14.83 -20.66
CA ALA A 77 -7.16 -15.85 -21.48
C ALA A 77 -8.37 -15.30 -22.24
N ARG A 78 -9.20 -14.50 -21.60
CA ARG A 78 -10.35 -13.83 -22.24
C ARG A 78 -9.93 -12.91 -23.40
N LEU A 79 -8.78 -12.24 -23.24
CA LEU A 79 -8.18 -11.41 -24.29
C LEU A 79 -7.48 -12.23 -25.39
N GLY A 80 -7.28 -13.55 -25.18
CA GLY A 80 -6.58 -14.44 -26.09
C GLY A 80 -5.05 -14.33 -26.05
N ASP A 81 -4.50 -13.72 -24.99
CA ASP A 81 -3.06 -13.66 -24.73
C ASP A 81 -2.56 -14.97 -24.08
N LEU A 82 -3.45 -15.68 -23.38
CA LEU A 82 -3.25 -17.05 -22.90
C LEU A 82 -4.35 -17.97 -23.44
N THR A 83 -4.09 -19.27 -23.42
CA THR A 83 -5.13 -20.30 -23.64
C THR A 83 -5.76 -20.69 -22.31
N ALA A 84 -7.00 -21.17 -22.37
CA ALA A 84 -7.68 -21.70 -21.19
C ALA A 84 -6.90 -22.87 -20.53
N ALA A 85 -6.23 -23.71 -21.34
CA ALA A 85 -5.41 -24.81 -20.86
C ALA A 85 -4.18 -24.34 -20.08
N GLU A 86 -3.50 -23.27 -20.52
CA GLU A 86 -2.37 -22.66 -19.81
C GLU A 86 -2.81 -22.10 -18.46
N VAL A 87 -3.95 -21.43 -18.39
CA VAL A 87 -4.50 -20.89 -17.15
C VAL A 87 -4.92 -22.00 -16.20
N GLU A 88 -5.57 -23.06 -16.73
CA GLU A 88 -6.00 -24.20 -15.92
C GLU A 88 -4.80 -24.96 -15.31
N ALA A 89 -3.70 -25.10 -16.07
CA ALA A 89 -2.46 -25.70 -15.56
C ALA A 89 -1.80 -24.87 -14.44
N ALA A 90 -2.14 -23.58 -14.34
CA ALA A 90 -1.67 -22.66 -13.31
C ALA A 90 -2.62 -22.55 -12.11
N ARG A 91 -3.72 -23.31 -12.08
CA ARG A 91 -4.64 -23.33 -10.94
C ARG A 91 -3.91 -23.80 -9.68
N ALA A 92 -4.22 -23.17 -8.58
CA ALA A 92 -3.73 -23.56 -7.27
C ALA A 92 -4.91 -23.85 -6.33
N PRO A 93 -4.78 -24.81 -5.40
CA PRO A 93 -5.80 -25.04 -4.40
C PRO A 93 -6.12 -23.78 -3.61
N HIS A 94 -7.39 -23.55 -3.29
CA HIS A 94 -7.78 -22.49 -2.37
C HIS A 94 -7.20 -22.77 -0.97
N ARG A 95 -6.43 -21.82 -0.46
CA ARG A 95 -5.78 -21.85 0.85
C ARG A 95 -5.85 -20.47 1.48
N ASN A 96 -5.80 -20.41 2.82
CA ASN A 96 -5.63 -19.15 3.55
C ASN A 96 -4.19 -18.59 3.48
N GLY A 97 -3.39 -19.01 2.51
CA GLY A 97 -2.01 -18.60 2.35
C GLY A 97 -1.57 -18.53 0.89
N VAL A 98 -0.64 -17.63 0.61
CA VAL A 98 0.00 -17.43 -0.70
C VAL A 98 1.35 -18.17 -0.72
N ASP A 99 1.57 -19.01 -1.71
CA ASP A 99 2.90 -19.53 -2.05
C ASP A 99 3.55 -18.62 -3.11
N TYR A 100 4.28 -17.61 -2.65
CA TYR A 100 4.93 -16.64 -3.54
C TYR A 100 5.97 -17.30 -4.45
N GLY A 101 6.61 -18.39 -4.05
CA GLY A 101 7.54 -19.14 -4.90
C GLY A 101 6.82 -19.77 -6.11
N PHE A 102 5.67 -20.40 -5.87
CA PHE A 102 4.81 -20.91 -6.94
C PHE A 102 4.31 -19.79 -7.85
N VAL A 103 3.77 -18.72 -7.26
CA VAL A 103 3.22 -17.58 -8.01
C VAL A 103 4.28 -16.94 -8.89
N LEU A 104 5.49 -16.70 -8.37
CA LEU A 104 6.59 -16.08 -9.11
C LEU A 104 6.98 -16.90 -10.35
N ARG A 105 7.17 -18.22 -10.18
CA ARG A 105 7.53 -19.11 -11.30
C ARG A 105 6.43 -19.10 -12.37
N THR A 106 5.19 -19.37 -11.95
CA THR A 106 4.04 -19.46 -12.86
C THR A 106 3.78 -18.16 -13.61
N ARG A 107 3.82 -17.01 -12.89
CA ARG A 107 3.61 -15.70 -13.51
C ARG A 107 4.71 -15.36 -14.53
N ARG A 108 5.98 -15.65 -14.21
CA ARG A 108 7.11 -15.38 -15.12
C ARG A 108 6.93 -16.11 -16.45
N GLU A 109 6.62 -17.40 -16.40
CA GLU A 109 6.45 -18.22 -17.60
C GLU A 109 5.24 -17.79 -18.42
N LEU A 110 4.08 -17.65 -17.78
CA LEU A 110 2.83 -17.33 -18.48
C LEU A 110 2.80 -15.90 -19.02
N LEU A 111 3.33 -14.92 -18.29
CA LEU A 111 3.38 -13.55 -18.78
C LEU A 111 4.36 -13.39 -19.95
N ALA A 112 5.45 -14.16 -19.99
CA ALA A 112 6.34 -14.21 -21.15
C ALA A 112 5.65 -14.83 -22.38
N ALA A 113 4.91 -15.94 -22.19
CA ALA A 113 4.12 -16.56 -23.27
C ALA A 113 3.00 -15.63 -23.77
N ALA A 114 2.32 -14.95 -22.85
CA ALA A 114 1.27 -13.98 -23.19
C ALA A 114 1.83 -12.79 -23.99
N ALA A 115 2.98 -12.23 -23.57
CA ALA A 115 3.65 -11.16 -24.31
C ALA A 115 3.99 -11.57 -25.73
N LYS A 116 4.61 -12.73 -25.90
CA LYS A 116 4.93 -13.27 -27.25
C LYS A 116 3.70 -13.35 -28.12
N ARG A 117 2.62 -13.99 -27.62
CA ARG A 117 1.37 -14.15 -28.38
C ARG A 117 0.69 -12.82 -28.71
N PHE A 118 0.75 -11.86 -27.78
CA PHE A 118 0.25 -10.50 -28.01
C PHE A 118 0.94 -9.84 -29.20
N PHE A 119 2.28 -9.84 -29.25
CA PHE A 119 3.02 -9.24 -30.35
C PHE A 119 2.86 -10.00 -31.68
N GLU A 120 2.78 -11.33 -31.67
CA GLU A 120 2.51 -12.14 -32.85
C GLU A 120 1.10 -11.89 -33.43
N SER A 121 0.12 -11.61 -32.55
CA SER A 121 -1.27 -11.37 -32.98
C SER A 121 -1.48 -10.01 -33.65
N GLY A 122 -0.65 -9.02 -33.34
CA GLY A 122 -0.81 -7.62 -33.78
C GLY A 122 -2.03 -6.89 -33.20
N ARG A 123 -2.81 -7.54 -32.31
CA ARG A 123 -4.00 -6.94 -31.67
C ARG A 123 -3.61 -5.82 -30.74
N GLU A 124 -4.49 -4.83 -30.58
CA GLU A 124 -4.35 -3.70 -29.63
C GLU A 124 -3.05 -2.91 -29.76
N ARG A 125 -2.36 -2.98 -30.91
CA ARG A 125 -1.07 -2.33 -31.13
C ARG A 125 -1.12 -0.84 -30.86
N ASP A 126 -2.11 -0.14 -31.37
CA ASP A 126 -2.28 1.32 -31.16
C ASP A 126 -2.48 1.67 -29.68
N GLY A 127 -3.23 0.83 -28.93
CA GLY A 127 -3.44 1.00 -27.49
C GLY A 127 -2.14 0.83 -26.71
N PHE A 128 -1.36 -0.18 -27.05
CA PHE A 128 -0.06 -0.43 -26.45
C PHE A 128 0.95 0.69 -26.74
N GLU A 129 1.05 1.15 -27.99
CA GLU A 129 1.94 2.24 -28.38
C GLU A 129 1.56 3.57 -27.70
N LYS A 130 0.26 3.88 -27.59
CA LYS A 130 -0.23 5.03 -26.83
C LYS A 130 0.15 4.94 -25.34
N PHE A 131 -0.03 3.77 -24.73
CA PHE A 131 0.38 3.53 -23.34
C PHE A 131 1.89 3.74 -23.17
N CYS A 132 2.72 3.13 -24.02
CA CYS A 132 4.18 3.29 -23.95
C CYS A 132 4.60 4.75 -24.09
N SER A 133 3.96 5.50 -24.99
CA SER A 133 4.26 6.93 -25.18
C SER A 133 3.83 7.78 -24.00
N ALA A 134 2.66 7.53 -23.42
CA ALA A 134 2.14 8.25 -22.27
C ALA A 134 2.96 8.01 -20.99
N GLU A 135 3.49 6.80 -20.82
CA GLU A 135 4.21 6.36 -19.61
C GLU A 135 5.74 6.37 -19.80
N ALA A 136 6.26 6.86 -20.92
CA ALA A 136 7.67 6.77 -21.28
C ALA A 136 8.62 7.30 -20.20
N ALA A 137 8.19 8.29 -19.40
CA ALA A 137 9.00 8.93 -18.36
C ALA A 137 9.53 7.98 -17.29
N TRP A 138 8.81 6.89 -17.00
CA TRP A 138 9.23 5.86 -16.05
C TRP A 138 9.33 4.47 -16.68
N LEU A 139 8.50 4.18 -17.69
CA LEU A 139 8.35 2.85 -18.27
C LEU A 139 9.61 2.36 -18.97
N GLU A 140 10.35 3.26 -19.62
CA GLU A 140 11.59 2.90 -20.32
C GLU A 140 12.67 2.39 -19.34
N ASP A 141 12.86 3.11 -18.23
CA ASP A 141 13.83 2.71 -17.22
C ASP A 141 13.37 1.48 -16.44
N TRP A 142 12.07 1.38 -16.12
CA TRP A 142 11.50 0.19 -15.51
C TRP A 142 11.68 -1.05 -16.40
N ALA A 143 11.32 -0.97 -17.66
CA ALA A 143 11.38 -2.10 -18.59
C ALA A 143 12.82 -2.63 -18.74
N LEU A 144 13.80 -1.74 -18.88
CA LEU A 144 15.20 -2.11 -18.94
C LEU A 144 15.70 -2.71 -17.60
N PHE A 145 15.31 -2.11 -16.47
CA PHE A 145 15.64 -2.62 -15.13
C PHE A 145 15.10 -4.04 -14.93
N ALA A 146 13.82 -4.26 -15.21
CA ALA A 146 13.17 -5.55 -15.03
C ALA A 146 13.73 -6.61 -15.99
N ALA A 147 14.03 -6.25 -17.24
CA ALA A 147 14.70 -7.13 -18.20
C ALA A 147 16.11 -7.51 -17.74
N ALA A 148 16.88 -6.55 -17.22
CA ALA A 148 18.20 -6.79 -16.65
C ALA A 148 18.13 -7.68 -15.39
N LYS A 149 17.14 -7.49 -14.50
CA LYS A 149 16.91 -8.39 -13.36
C LYS A 149 16.75 -9.84 -13.81
N VAL A 150 15.98 -10.09 -14.85
CA VAL A 150 15.81 -11.44 -15.42
C VAL A 150 17.11 -11.94 -16.03
N CYS A 151 17.77 -11.12 -16.84
CA CYS A 151 19.04 -11.48 -17.53
C CYS A 151 20.16 -11.86 -16.56
N PHE A 152 20.24 -11.16 -15.41
CA PHE A 152 21.25 -11.39 -14.39
C PHE A 152 20.76 -12.25 -13.21
N GLY A 153 19.74 -13.09 -13.43
CA GLY A 153 19.31 -14.09 -12.45
C GLY A 153 18.77 -13.51 -11.13
N GLY A 154 18.17 -12.30 -11.16
CA GLY A 154 17.65 -11.63 -9.97
C GLY A 154 18.70 -10.84 -9.18
N GLU A 155 19.98 -10.85 -9.58
CA GLU A 155 21.02 -10.09 -8.88
C GLU A 155 20.67 -8.59 -8.78
N PRO A 156 21.01 -7.95 -7.65
CA PRO A 156 20.75 -6.54 -7.46
C PRO A 156 21.58 -5.67 -8.42
N TRP A 157 21.00 -4.51 -8.83
CA TRP A 157 21.58 -3.68 -9.87
C TRP A 157 23.04 -3.26 -9.63
N TRP A 158 23.49 -3.11 -8.41
CA TRP A 158 24.90 -2.76 -8.08
C TRP A 158 25.90 -3.89 -8.32
N LYS A 159 25.42 -5.11 -8.60
CA LYS A 159 26.26 -6.25 -9.02
C LYS A 159 26.29 -6.45 -10.54
N TRP A 160 25.48 -5.70 -11.30
CA TRP A 160 25.48 -5.78 -12.74
C TRP A 160 26.80 -5.27 -13.34
N PRO A 161 27.07 -5.50 -14.64
CA PRO A 161 28.22 -4.88 -15.33
C PRO A 161 28.23 -3.37 -15.10
N LYS A 162 29.40 -2.84 -14.71
CA LYS A 162 29.55 -1.43 -14.31
C LYS A 162 28.93 -0.41 -15.29
N PRO A 163 29.06 -0.57 -16.64
CA PRO A 163 28.44 0.38 -17.56
C PRO A 163 26.92 0.49 -17.41
N LEU A 164 26.24 -0.64 -17.15
CA LEU A 164 24.79 -0.67 -16.90
C LEU A 164 24.46 -0.24 -15.47
N ALA A 165 25.15 -0.80 -14.48
CA ALA A 165 24.92 -0.47 -13.07
C ALA A 165 25.08 1.03 -12.78
N LEU A 166 26.07 1.67 -13.40
CA LEU A 166 26.34 3.10 -13.27
C LEU A 166 25.67 3.97 -14.35
N ARG A 167 24.83 3.36 -15.22
CA ARG A 167 24.04 4.06 -16.24
C ARG A 167 24.89 4.96 -17.15
N SER A 168 26.07 4.49 -17.60
CA SER A 168 26.81 5.23 -18.61
C SER A 168 26.04 5.21 -19.94
N ASP A 169 26.13 6.28 -20.74
CA ASP A 169 25.41 6.38 -22.03
C ASP A 169 25.71 5.17 -22.94
N LYS A 170 26.98 4.76 -23.02
CA LYS A 170 27.39 3.57 -23.77
C LYS A 170 26.75 2.29 -23.21
N GLY A 171 26.76 2.13 -21.88
CA GLY A 171 26.16 0.95 -21.23
C GLY A 171 24.65 0.91 -21.41
N LEU A 172 23.96 2.04 -21.27
CA LEU A 172 22.51 2.11 -21.52
C LEU A 172 22.18 1.79 -22.98
N ALA A 173 22.94 2.35 -23.95
CA ALA A 173 22.70 2.06 -25.38
C ALA A 173 22.91 0.57 -25.69
N GLU A 174 24.01 -0.02 -25.25
CA GLU A 174 24.33 -1.44 -25.42
C GLU A 174 23.23 -2.35 -24.85
N TYR A 175 22.79 -2.12 -23.60
CA TYR A 175 21.82 -3.00 -22.96
C TYR A 175 20.37 -2.74 -23.42
N ARG A 176 20.03 -1.55 -23.86
CA ARG A 176 18.74 -1.29 -24.53
C ARG A 176 18.61 -2.07 -25.82
N GLU A 177 19.68 -2.18 -26.62
CA GLU A 177 19.72 -3.00 -27.81
C GLU A 177 19.66 -4.50 -27.45
N LYS A 178 20.56 -4.95 -26.58
CA LYS A 178 20.71 -6.35 -26.17
C LYS A 178 19.46 -6.94 -25.51
N LEU A 179 18.74 -6.16 -24.70
CA LEU A 179 17.55 -6.58 -23.95
C LEU A 179 16.25 -5.99 -24.52
N SER A 180 16.25 -5.64 -25.81
CA SER A 180 15.11 -4.96 -26.43
C SER A 180 13.83 -5.79 -26.39
N GLN A 181 13.91 -7.10 -26.65
CA GLN A 181 12.76 -8.01 -26.65
C GLN A 181 12.22 -8.25 -25.23
N GLU A 182 13.13 -8.47 -24.26
CA GLU A 182 12.78 -8.62 -22.85
C GLU A 182 12.13 -7.35 -22.31
N SER A 183 12.69 -6.19 -22.64
CA SER A 183 12.12 -4.89 -22.25
C SER A 183 10.73 -4.68 -22.87
N LEU A 184 10.53 -5.09 -24.12
CA LEU A 184 9.22 -5.04 -24.76
C LEU A 184 8.20 -5.93 -24.02
N GLY A 185 8.61 -7.12 -23.58
CA GLY A 185 7.82 -8.00 -22.73
C GLY A 185 7.43 -7.35 -21.40
N GLN A 186 8.36 -6.63 -20.75
CA GLN A 186 8.09 -5.90 -19.50
C GLN A 186 7.10 -4.74 -19.71
N LYS A 187 7.18 -4.03 -20.84
CA LYS A 187 6.19 -2.99 -21.21
C LYS A 187 4.79 -3.59 -21.41
N TYR A 188 4.69 -4.75 -22.06
CA TYR A 188 3.43 -5.48 -22.20
C TYR A 188 2.82 -5.84 -20.84
N ILE A 189 3.62 -6.34 -19.90
CA ILE A 189 3.18 -6.67 -18.53
C ILE A 189 2.56 -5.44 -17.87
N GLN A 190 3.20 -4.28 -17.98
CA GLN A 190 2.66 -3.03 -17.42
C GLN A 190 1.39 -2.58 -18.15
N TYR A 191 1.34 -2.70 -19.47
CA TYR A 191 0.13 -2.39 -20.24
C TYR A 191 -1.08 -3.21 -19.74
N ARG A 192 -0.92 -4.52 -19.56
CA ARG A 192 -1.99 -5.40 -19.04
C ARG A 192 -2.34 -5.11 -17.59
N PHE A 193 -1.36 -4.81 -16.75
CA PHE A 193 -1.63 -4.40 -15.39
C PHE A 193 -2.52 -3.15 -15.35
N PHE A 194 -2.14 -2.09 -16.04
CA PHE A 194 -2.89 -0.83 -16.02
C PHE A 194 -4.26 -0.96 -16.68
N GLN A 195 -4.39 -1.79 -17.72
CA GLN A 195 -5.68 -2.07 -18.34
C GLN A 195 -6.67 -2.73 -17.37
N GLN A 196 -6.21 -3.74 -16.61
CA GLN A 196 -7.01 -4.41 -15.59
C GLN A 196 -7.28 -3.49 -14.39
N TRP A 197 -6.28 -2.72 -13.97
CA TRP A 197 -6.42 -1.73 -12.90
C TRP A 197 -7.47 -0.67 -13.22
N ASP A 198 -7.42 -0.11 -14.40
CA ASP A 198 -8.39 0.88 -14.87
C ASP A 198 -9.81 0.29 -14.94
N GLY A 199 -9.94 -1.00 -15.26
CA GLY A 199 -11.19 -1.75 -15.19
C GLY A 199 -11.77 -1.78 -13.77
N LEU A 200 -10.94 -2.16 -12.79
CA LEU A 200 -11.32 -2.20 -11.39
C LEU A 200 -11.67 -0.81 -10.85
N ARG A 201 -10.87 0.22 -11.17
CA ARG A 201 -11.14 1.60 -10.77
C ARG A 201 -12.47 2.12 -11.30
N ARG A 202 -12.77 1.86 -12.60
CA ARG A 202 -14.08 2.25 -13.16
C ARG A 202 -15.24 1.58 -12.45
N LYS A 203 -15.10 0.28 -12.11
CA LYS A 203 -16.14 -0.42 -11.33
C LYS A 203 -16.30 0.18 -9.94
N ALA A 204 -15.22 0.39 -9.21
CA ALA A 204 -15.26 0.97 -7.87
C ALA A 204 -15.89 2.37 -7.89
N ALA A 205 -15.45 3.24 -8.80
CA ALA A 205 -15.99 4.61 -8.94
C ALA A 205 -17.48 4.60 -9.32
N GLY A 206 -17.90 3.74 -10.27
CA GLY A 206 -19.29 3.59 -10.66
C GLY A 206 -20.18 3.05 -9.54
N ALA A 207 -19.59 2.38 -8.56
CA ALA A 207 -20.26 1.84 -7.37
C ALA A 207 -20.16 2.78 -6.14
N GLY A 208 -19.55 3.96 -6.27
CA GLY A 208 -19.35 4.90 -5.17
C GLY A 208 -18.26 4.49 -4.15
N VAL A 209 -17.43 3.50 -4.47
CA VAL A 209 -16.34 3.04 -3.62
C VAL A 209 -15.03 3.72 -4.04
N LYS A 210 -14.37 4.38 -3.10
CA LYS A 210 -13.07 5.03 -3.28
C LYS A 210 -11.94 4.13 -2.82
N LEU A 211 -10.81 4.16 -3.54
CA LEU A 211 -9.60 3.43 -3.18
C LEU A 211 -8.69 4.31 -2.33
N ILE A 212 -8.26 3.79 -1.17
CA ILE A 212 -7.17 4.37 -0.37
C ILE A 212 -5.92 3.55 -0.68
N GLY A 213 -4.94 4.18 -1.33
CA GLY A 213 -3.63 3.59 -1.57
C GLY A 213 -2.64 3.93 -0.46
N ASP A 214 -1.44 3.38 -0.58
CA ASP A 214 -0.37 3.57 0.39
C ASP A 214 0.94 3.90 -0.33
N VAL A 215 1.69 4.87 0.19
CA VAL A 215 3.00 5.26 -0.33
C VAL A 215 4.05 5.14 0.78
N PRO A 216 4.96 4.14 0.71
CA PRO A 216 6.08 4.06 1.63
C PRO A 216 6.95 5.32 1.52
N ILE A 217 7.42 5.85 2.66
CA ILE A 217 8.31 7.01 2.62
C ILE A 217 9.57 6.70 1.80
N TYR A 218 10.19 5.55 2.01
CA TYR A 218 11.40 5.16 1.30
C TYR A 218 11.13 4.19 0.16
N THR A 219 12.11 4.08 -0.75
CA THR A 219 12.12 3.11 -1.84
C THR A 219 13.14 2.01 -1.55
N ALA A 220 12.89 0.80 -2.04
CA ALA A 220 13.85 -0.28 -1.93
C ALA A 220 15.17 0.11 -2.64
N ARG A 221 16.32 -0.26 -2.07
CA ARG A 221 17.62 -0.02 -2.70
C ARG A 221 17.72 -0.70 -4.06
N ASP A 222 17.22 -1.93 -4.15
CA ASP A 222 17.16 -2.70 -5.40
C ASP A 222 15.86 -2.38 -6.14
N SER A 223 15.81 -1.18 -6.69
CA SER A 223 14.67 -0.65 -7.46
C SER A 223 15.12 0.13 -8.68
N ALA A 224 14.25 0.20 -9.67
CA ALA A 224 14.41 1.07 -10.83
C ALA A 224 14.52 2.54 -10.40
N ASP A 225 13.80 2.91 -9.34
CA ASP A 225 13.78 4.26 -8.77
C ASP A 225 15.17 4.73 -8.34
N VAL A 226 15.85 3.91 -7.52
CA VAL A 226 17.19 4.21 -7.03
C VAL A 226 18.23 4.08 -8.13
N TRP A 227 18.11 3.06 -8.99
CA TRP A 227 19.00 2.86 -10.11
C TRP A 227 18.93 3.99 -11.15
N ALA A 228 17.72 4.48 -11.45
CA ALA A 228 17.51 5.53 -12.44
C ALA A 228 17.85 6.94 -11.92
N SER A 229 17.67 7.18 -10.62
CA SER A 229 17.81 8.53 -10.01
C SER A 229 18.79 8.55 -8.84
N ARG A 230 19.94 7.87 -9.01
CA ARG A 230 20.96 7.72 -7.94
C ARG A 230 21.39 9.02 -7.29
N GLU A 231 21.43 10.10 -8.06
CA GLU A 231 21.81 11.44 -7.61
C GLU A 231 20.86 12.02 -6.57
N LEU A 232 19.63 11.54 -6.52
CA LEU A 232 18.60 11.98 -5.56
C LEU A 232 18.67 11.26 -4.21
N PHE A 233 19.61 10.33 -4.05
CA PHE A 233 19.81 9.55 -2.83
C PHE A 233 21.21 9.76 -2.27
N LEU A 234 21.39 9.59 -0.96
CA LEU A 234 22.68 9.69 -0.28
C LEU A 234 23.52 8.43 -0.55
N LEU A 235 23.96 8.29 -1.80
CA LEU A 235 24.80 7.18 -2.27
C LEU A 235 26.26 7.64 -2.50
N LYS A 236 27.19 6.68 -2.41
CA LYS A 236 28.55 6.80 -2.90
C LYS A 236 28.57 6.63 -4.43
N PRO A 237 29.70 6.99 -5.11
CA PRO A 237 29.78 6.86 -6.56
C PRO A 237 29.55 5.44 -7.09
N ASP A 238 29.86 4.42 -6.29
CA ASP A 238 29.66 3.01 -6.62
C ASP A 238 28.23 2.51 -6.39
N GLY A 239 27.32 3.39 -5.96
CA GLY A 239 25.92 3.06 -5.66
C GLY A 239 25.67 2.46 -4.26
N THR A 240 26.71 2.39 -3.40
CA THR A 240 26.51 1.99 -2.00
C THR A 240 25.93 3.15 -1.18
N PRO A 241 24.97 2.89 -0.27
CA PRO A 241 24.46 3.93 0.62
C PRO A 241 25.56 4.52 1.50
N LYS A 242 25.51 5.84 1.75
CA LYS A 242 26.31 6.49 2.79
C LYS A 242 25.69 6.25 4.16
N VAL A 243 24.39 6.35 4.21
CA VAL A 243 23.50 6.14 5.36
C VAL A 243 22.25 5.40 4.90
N VAL A 244 21.54 4.75 5.82
CA VAL A 244 20.30 4.02 5.56
C VAL A 244 19.24 4.43 6.57
N SER A 245 18.00 4.14 6.24
CA SER A 245 16.85 4.45 7.08
C SER A 245 16.62 3.42 8.18
N GLY A 246 15.94 3.87 9.22
CA GLY A 246 15.47 3.05 10.31
C GLY A 246 14.61 3.87 11.28
N VAL A 247 14.36 3.30 12.44
CA VAL A 247 13.76 3.99 13.59
C VAL A 247 14.60 3.70 14.85
N PRO A 248 14.67 4.64 15.79
CA PRO A 248 15.47 4.45 16.99
C PRO A 248 14.93 3.32 17.86
N PRO A 249 15.73 2.82 18.81
CA PRO A 249 15.23 1.96 19.88
C PRO A 249 14.04 2.55 20.59
N ASP A 250 13.03 1.70 20.81
CA ASP A 250 11.82 2.03 21.54
C ASP A 250 11.43 0.88 22.49
N TYR A 251 10.27 1.01 23.13
CA TYR A 251 9.76 -0.01 24.04
C TYR A 251 9.51 -1.38 23.36
N PHE A 252 9.21 -1.38 22.06
CA PHE A 252 8.88 -2.59 21.30
C PHE A 252 10.10 -3.22 20.62
N ALA A 253 11.12 -2.42 20.29
CA ALA A 253 12.33 -2.83 19.58
C ALA A 253 13.58 -2.25 20.26
N ALA A 254 14.18 -3.03 21.17
CA ALA A 254 15.37 -2.61 21.95
C ALA A 254 16.57 -2.19 21.10
N ASP A 255 16.69 -2.66 19.88
CA ASP A 255 17.74 -2.31 18.89
C ASP A 255 17.24 -1.30 17.84
N GLY A 256 16.01 -0.83 17.97
CA GLY A 256 15.30 -0.11 16.92
C GLY A 256 15.00 -1.02 15.72
N GLN A 257 14.55 -0.43 14.61
CA GLN A 257 14.36 -1.16 13.36
C GLN A 257 15.31 -0.60 12.31
N LEU A 258 16.18 -1.44 11.76
CA LEU A 258 17.07 -1.10 10.67
C LEU A 258 16.37 -1.49 9.35
N TRP A 259 15.79 -0.53 8.65
CA TRP A 259 15.09 -0.80 7.39
C TRP A 259 16.06 -0.95 6.21
N GLY A 260 17.22 -0.30 6.27
CA GLY A 260 18.29 -0.47 5.28
C GLY A 260 18.02 0.18 3.92
N THR A 261 16.92 0.91 3.75
CA THR A 261 16.64 1.63 2.50
C THR A 261 17.48 2.90 2.40
N PRO A 262 17.87 3.35 1.19
CA PRO A 262 18.65 4.56 1.01
C PRO A 262 17.85 5.80 1.41
N ILE A 263 18.55 6.78 1.99
CA ILE A 263 17.98 8.08 2.37
C ILE A 263 18.01 9.03 1.17
N TYR A 264 17.01 9.88 1.04
CA TYR A 264 16.95 10.94 0.03
C TYR A 264 17.97 12.05 0.28
N ASP A 265 18.57 12.59 -0.77
CA ASP A 265 19.26 13.89 -0.73
C ASP A 265 18.21 15.01 -0.83
N TRP A 266 17.60 15.36 0.29
CA TRP A 266 16.52 16.35 0.34
C TRP A 266 16.93 17.72 -0.21
N LYS A 267 18.23 18.07 -0.16
CA LYS A 267 18.74 19.31 -0.76
C LYS A 267 18.61 19.29 -2.28
N LYS A 268 18.93 18.15 -2.91
CA LYS A 268 18.78 17.98 -4.35
C LYS A 268 17.31 17.89 -4.77
N HIS A 269 16.49 17.22 -3.97
CA HIS A 269 15.06 17.21 -4.20
C HIS A 269 14.47 18.62 -4.16
N ALA A 270 14.81 19.44 -3.17
CA ALA A 270 14.37 20.83 -3.06
C ALA A 270 14.86 21.68 -4.23
N ALA A 271 16.15 21.56 -4.60
CA ALA A 271 16.73 22.26 -5.74
C ALA A 271 16.02 21.93 -7.08
N GLY A 272 15.52 20.68 -7.22
CA GLY A 272 14.70 20.23 -8.33
C GLY A 272 13.18 20.48 -8.16
N GLY A 273 12.76 21.28 -7.19
CA GLY A 273 11.34 21.58 -6.92
C GLY A 273 10.55 20.34 -6.53
N PHE A 274 11.19 19.33 -5.94
CA PHE A 274 10.62 18.03 -5.58
C PHE A 274 10.00 17.24 -6.76
N ALA A 275 10.42 17.51 -7.99
CA ALA A 275 9.80 16.98 -9.20
C ALA A 275 9.65 15.44 -9.18
N TRP A 276 10.67 14.71 -8.70
CA TRP A 276 10.63 13.25 -8.57
C TRP A 276 9.51 12.79 -7.61
N TRP A 277 9.42 13.40 -6.42
CA TRP A 277 8.39 13.09 -5.43
C TRP A 277 6.99 13.45 -5.92
N LEU A 278 6.83 14.60 -6.58
CA LEU A 278 5.56 14.99 -7.18
C LEU A 278 5.15 14.03 -8.29
N GLY A 279 6.12 13.54 -9.09
CA GLY A 279 5.89 12.47 -10.04
C GLY A 279 5.41 11.17 -9.39
N ARG A 280 6.07 10.75 -8.30
CA ARG A 280 5.70 9.58 -7.51
C ARG A 280 4.27 9.68 -6.95
N LEU A 281 3.94 10.81 -6.32
CA LEU A 281 2.59 11.04 -5.80
C LEU A 281 1.54 11.04 -6.91
N ARG A 282 1.85 11.62 -8.08
CA ARG A 282 0.95 11.57 -9.25
C ARG A 282 0.74 10.14 -9.73
N GLY A 283 1.79 9.32 -9.73
CA GLY A 283 1.70 7.89 -10.04
C GLY A 283 0.76 7.13 -9.10
N VAL A 284 0.87 7.37 -7.79
CA VAL A 284 -0.03 6.73 -6.79
C VAL A 284 -1.46 7.26 -6.91
N LEU A 285 -1.66 8.58 -7.11
CA LEU A 285 -2.99 9.17 -7.32
C LEU A 285 -3.67 8.72 -8.62
N ARG A 286 -2.93 8.21 -9.59
CA ARG A 286 -3.50 7.50 -10.74
C ARG A 286 -4.14 6.17 -10.32
N LEU A 287 -3.57 5.52 -9.33
CA LEU A 287 -4.03 4.20 -8.85
C LEU A 287 -5.16 4.31 -7.82
N CYS A 288 -5.25 5.38 -7.05
CA CYS A 288 -6.21 5.51 -5.95
C CYS A 288 -6.77 6.94 -5.83
N ASP A 289 -7.79 7.08 -5.00
CA ASP A 289 -8.50 8.35 -4.77
C ASP A 289 -7.96 9.09 -3.54
N VAL A 290 -7.39 8.36 -2.60
CA VAL A 290 -6.78 8.84 -1.36
C VAL A 290 -5.46 8.11 -1.14
N VAL A 291 -4.45 8.77 -0.61
CA VAL A 291 -3.12 8.19 -0.35
C VAL A 291 -2.78 8.28 1.13
N ARG A 292 -2.54 7.14 1.78
CA ARG A 292 -1.88 7.09 3.07
C ARG A 292 -0.38 7.30 2.84
N ILE A 293 0.18 8.30 3.48
CA ILE A 293 1.63 8.54 3.51
C ILE A 293 2.20 7.78 4.71
N ASP A 294 2.89 6.68 4.42
CA ASP A 294 3.54 5.85 5.42
C ASP A 294 4.72 6.59 6.05
N HIS A 295 4.87 6.43 7.38
CA HIS A 295 5.90 7.06 8.19
C HIS A 295 6.01 8.58 7.96
N PHE A 296 4.87 9.28 8.01
CA PHE A 296 4.77 10.74 7.77
C PHE A 296 5.79 11.58 8.57
N ARG A 297 6.14 11.13 9.78
CA ARG A 297 7.09 11.85 10.62
C ARG A 297 8.43 12.14 9.96
N ALA A 298 8.84 11.32 8.97
CA ALA A 298 10.11 11.50 8.28
C ALA A 298 10.18 12.77 7.43
N PHE A 299 9.05 13.39 7.11
CA PHE A 299 9.03 14.73 6.49
C PHE A 299 9.40 15.84 7.47
N GLU A 300 9.20 15.65 8.78
CA GLU A 300 9.67 16.57 9.81
C GLU A 300 11.12 16.20 10.19
N SER A 301 11.35 14.98 10.65
CA SER A 301 12.67 14.44 10.97
C SER A 301 12.69 12.93 10.80
N TYR A 302 13.77 12.43 10.22
CA TYR A 302 13.98 11.01 9.97
C TYR A 302 15.20 10.49 10.72
N TRP A 303 15.20 9.19 11.00
CA TRP A 303 16.31 8.50 11.66
C TRP A 303 17.25 7.95 10.60
N GLU A 304 18.48 8.50 10.52
CA GLU A 304 19.52 7.96 9.64
C GLU A 304 20.52 7.13 10.43
N VAL A 305 20.89 6.00 9.87
CA VAL A 305 21.84 5.05 10.46
C VAL A 305 23.05 4.92 9.54
N PRO A 306 24.30 4.88 10.05
CA PRO A 306 25.48 4.65 9.23
C PRO A 306 25.35 3.36 8.41
N ALA A 307 25.68 3.42 7.12
CA ALA A 307 25.69 2.22 6.30
C ALA A 307 26.73 1.22 6.82
N GLY A 308 26.27 -0.03 7.07
CA GLY A 308 27.11 -1.08 7.68
C GLY A 308 26.86 -1.28 9.18
N ALA A 309 26.07 -0.45 9.84
CA ALA A 309 25.58 -0.74 11.19
C ALA A 309 24.69 -2.01 11.17
N THR A 310 24.78 -2.78 12.24
CA THR A 310 23.99 -4.02 12.40
C THR A 310 22.66 -3.79 13.15
N THR A 311 22.52 -2.63 13.80
CA THR A 311 21.32 -2.22 14.52
C THR A 311 21.03 -0.75 14.24
N ALA A 312 19.83 -0.27 14.60
CA ALA A 312 19.48 1.13 14.45
C ALA A 312 19.96 2.03 15.63
N ARG A 313 20.66 1.49 16.65
CA ARG A 313 21.09 2.22 17.84
C ARG A 313 22.04 3.38 17.53
N GLU A 314 22.90 3.22 16.52
CA GLU A 314 23.93 4.22 16.17
C GLU A 314 23.40 5.35 15.27
N GLY A 315 22.09 5.42 15.10
CA GLY A 315 21.47 6.44 14.27
C GLY A 315 21.41 7.82 14.93
N ARG A 316 20.90 8.77 14.16
CA ARG A 316 20.61 10.14 14.63
C ARG A 316 19.39 10.72 13.91
N TRP A 317 18.72 11.65 14.59
CA TRP A 317 17.67 12.44 13.95
C TRP A 317 18.25 13.49 13.01
N VAL A 318 17.68 13.56 11.81
CA VAL A 318 18.03 14.56 10.78
C VAL A 318 16.75 15.23 10.32
N GLN A 319 16.78 16.55 10.13
CA GLN A 319 15.66 17.34 9.67
C GLN A 319 15.21 16.91 8.27
N GLY A 320 13.93 16.68 8.10
CA GLY A 320 13.27 16.41 6.83
C GLY A 320 12.96 17.69 6.03
N PRO A 321 12.33 17.56 4.87
CA PRO A 321 12.04 18.70 3.99
C PRO A 321 10.88 19.59 4.50
N GLY A 322 10.08 19.12 5.44
CA GLY A 322 9.05 19.89 6.14
C GLY A 322 8.09 20.64 5.24
N ASP A 323 7.91 21.92 5.57
CA ASP A 323 6.97 22.81 4.88
C ASP A 323 7.27 23.02 3.40
N ASP A 324 8.55 23.02 2.99
CA ASP A 324 8.94 23.21 1.59
C ASP A 324 8.37 22.11 0.69
N PHE A 325 8.39 20.86 1.18
CA PHE A 325 7.81 19.73 0.45
C PHE A 325 6.30 19.87 0.32
N PHE A 326 5.58 20.13 1.42
CA PHE A 326 4.12 20.23 1.38
C PHE A 326 3.63 21.48 0.64
N ALA A 327 4.40 22.58 0.62
CA ALA A 327 4.13 23.71 -0.24
C ALA A 327 4.19 23.34 -1.73
N ALA A 328 5.20 22.55 -2.14
CA ALA A 328 5.29 22.04 -3.50
C ALA A 328 4.14 21.07 -3.84
N VAL A 329 3.74 20.23 -2.89
CA VAL A 329 2.58 19.33 -3.03
C VAL A 329 1.29 20.14 -3.21
N ARG A 330 1.01 21.10 -2.33
CA ARG A 330 -0.19 21.97 -2.43
C ARG A 330 -0.23 22.76 -3.75
N LYS A 331 0.92 23.25 -4.20
CA LYS A 331 1.03 23.93 -5.50
C LYS A 331 0.71 23.00 -6.68
N SER A 332 1.07 21.71 -6.61
CA SER A 332 0.91 20.75 -7.71
C SER A 332 -0.46 20.07 -7.73
N PHE A 333 -1.07 19.83 -6.59
CA PHE A 333 -2.29 19.02 -6.45
C PHE A 333 -3.46 19.77 -5.80
N GLY A 334 -3.26 21.02 -5.35
CA GLY A 334 -4.28 21.72 -4.56
C GLY A 334 -4.47 21.06 -3.18
N GLU A 335 -5.71 20.83 -2.79
CA GLU A 335 -6.05 20.04 -1.60
C GLU A 335 -5.87 18.55 -1.90
N ALA A 336 -4.66 18.05 -1.66
CA ALA A 336 -4.34 16.67 -1.95
C ALA A 336 -5.01 15.72 -0.92
N PRO A 337 -5.57 14.59 -1.38
CA PRO A 337 -6.29 13.64 -0.54
C PRO A 337 -5.31 12.71 0.20
N PHE A 338 -4.58 13.24 1.17
CA PHE A 338 -3.57 12.50 1.91
C PHE A 338 -3.98 12.24 3.35
N ILE A 339 -3.64 11.03 3.84
CA ILE A 339 -3.71 10.62 5.25
C ILE A 339 -2.28 10.53 5.76
N ALA A 340 -1.97 11.19 6.87
CA ALA A 340 -0.66 11.12 7.50
C ALA A 340 -0.61 9.93 8.49
N GLU A 341 0.27 8.95 8.24
CA GLU A 341 0.56 7.94 9.25
C GLU A 341 1.44 8.57 10.33
N ASP A 342 0.82 8.89 11.46
CA ASP A 342 1.40 9.53 12.63
C ASP A 342 1.36 8.60 13.86
N LEU A 343 1.84 7.36 13.68
CA LEU A 343 1.93 6.36 14.74
C LEU A 343 3.36 6.29 15.32
N GLY A 344 3.49 5.73 16.51
CA GLY A 344 4.77 5.62 17.23
C GLY A 344 5.16 6.89 17.98
N ILE A 345 6.45 7.24 18.01
CA ILE A 345 6.97 8.41 18.74
C ILE A 345 6.68 9.69 17.94
N ILE A 346 5.57 10.35 18.22
CA ILE A 346 5.12 11.56 17.53
C ILE A 346 5.38 12.79 18.41
N THR A 347 6.35 13.62 17.98
CA THR A 347 6.71 14.86 18.66
C THR A 347 5.68 15.96 18.41
N LYS A 348 5.78 17.06 19.18
CA LYS A 348 4.97 18.26 18.94
C LYS A 348 5.18 18.81 17.53
N ALA A 349 6.43 18.87 17.05
CA ALA A 349 6.78 19.38 15.73
C ALA A 349 6.13 18.57 14.60
N VAL A 350 6.09 17.24 14.72
CA VAL A 350 5.40 16.36 13.74
C VAL A 350 3.90 16.66 13.70
N ARG A 351 3.26 16.81 14.89
CA ARG A 351 1.82 17.18 14.96
C ARG A 351 1.57 18.54 14.34
N GLU A 352 2.41 19.55 14.65
CA GLU A 352 2.29 20.89 14.09
C GLU A 352 2.45 20.92 12.57
N LEU A 353 3.38 20.12 12.02
CA LEU A 353 3.53 19.97 10.56
C LEU A 353 2.25 19.37 9.95
N ARG A 354 1.75 18.24 10.50
CA ARG A 354 0.52 17.59 10.05
C ARG A 354 -0.67 18.55 10.08
N ASP A 355 -0.86 19.25 11.21
CA ASP A 355 -2.02 20.11 11.46
C ASP A 355 -1.96 21.38 10.59
N ARG A 356 -0.75 21.95 10.36
CA ARG A 356 -0.55 23.09 9.45
C ARG A 356 -0.98 22.79 8.02
N TRP A 357 -0.77 21.55 7.59
CA TRP A 357 -1.17 21.09 6.25
C TRP A 357 -2.54 20.41 6.24
N GLU A 358 -3.28 20.47 7.35
CA GLU A 358 -4.66 19.97 7.52
C GLU A 358 -4.80 18.50 7.14
N LEU A 359 -3.73 17.70 7.35
CA LEU A 359 -3.75 16.28 7.04
C LEU A 359 -4.41 15.49 8.19
N PRO A 360 -5.38 14.61 7.89
CA PRO A 360 -5.91 13.70 8.89
C PRO A 360 -4.83 12.73 9.37
N GLY A 361 -4.67 12.59 10.68
CA GLY A 361 -3.81 11.59 11.29
C GLY A 361 -4.57 10.28 11.54
N MET A 362 -3.84 9.28 12.01
CA MET A 362 -4.39 7.95 12.29
C MET A 362 -4.63 7.72 13.79
N ARG A 363 -5.65 6.93 14.11
CA ARG A 363 -5.95 6.43 15.45
C ARG A 363 -6.15 4.92 15.40
N VAL A 364 -5.48 4.18 16.26
CA VAL A 364 -5.54 2.71 16.29
C VAL A 364 -6.06 2.26 17.64
N LEU A 365 -7.21 1.62 17.65
CA LEU A 365 -7.91 1.24 18.88
C LEU A 365 -7.15 0.20 19.69
N GLN A 366 -6.37 -0.69 19.09
CA GLN A 366 -5.52 -1.62 19.84
C GLN A 366 -4.50 -0.92 20.75
N PHE A 367 -4.11 0.32 20.45
CA PHE A 367 -3.22 1.13 21.32
C PHE A 367 -3.97 1.92 22.41
N ALA A 368 -5.29 1.85 22.42
CA ALA A 368 -6.10 2.67 23.32
C ALA A 368 -6.01 2.25 24.79
N PHE A 369 -5.73 0.99 25.10
CA PHE A 369 -5.99 0.40 26.42
C PHE A 369 -4.76 0.26 27.31
N GLY A 370 -3.54 0.48 26.79
CA GLY A 370 -2.29 0.40 27.55
C GLY A 370 -2.10 1.56 28.54
N GLU A 371 -2.41 2.79 28.10
CA GLU A 371 -2.14 4.05 28.82
C GLU A 371 -3.34 4.57 29.65
N GLY A 372 -4.45 3.85 29.67
CA GLY A 372 -5.67 4.26 30.35
C GLY A 372 -6.33 5.49 29.72
N ALA A 373 -7.02 6.31 30.52
CA ALA A 373 -7.81 7.46 30.06
C ALA A 373 -6.98 8.57 29.36
N ALA A 374 -5.66 8.52 29.46
CA ALA A 374 -4.76 9.49 28.81
C ALA A 374 -4.43 9.15 27.37
N SER A 375 -4.71 7.91 26.91
CA SER A 375 -4.35 7.45 25.57
C SER A 375 -5.00 8.31 24.48
N PRO A 376 -4.21 8.85 23.53
CA PRO A 376 -4.75 9.60 22.39
C PRO A 376 -5.55 8.71 21.42
N HIS A 377 -5.46 7.39 21.59
CA HIS A 377 -6.17 6.39 20.79
C HIS A 377 -7.56 6.03 21.35
N LEU A 378 -7.99 6.63 22.45
CA LEU A 378 -9.37 6.50 22.94
C LEU A 378 -10.31 7.42 22.16
N PRO A 379 -11.50 6.94 21.72
CA PRO A 379 -12.45 7.71 20.89
C PRO A 379 -12.81 9.08 21.44
N ILE A 380 -12.90 9.23 22.76
CA ILE A 380 -13.21 10.51 23.44
C ILE A 380 -12.14 11.60 23.19
N ARG A 381 -10.94 11.25 22.71
CA ARG A 381 -9.83 12.18 22.47
C ARG A 381 -9.58 12.46 21.00
N TYR A 382 -10.41 11.94 20.10
CA TYR A 382 -10.20 12.14 18.66
C TYR A 382 -10.52 13.56 18.22
N PRO A 383 -9.73 14.15 17.31
CA PRO A 383 -10.24 15.21 16.45
C PRO A 383 -11.20 14.58 15.42
N ARG A 384 -12.08 15.37 14.82
CA ARG A 384 -12.93 14.89 13.70
C ARG A 384 -12.07 14.50 12.50
N ASN A 385 -11.15 15.38 12.10
CA ASN A 385 -10.24 15.16 10.97
C ASN A 385 -9.19 14.08 11.33
N CYS A 386 -9.61 12.83 11.41
CA CYS A 386 -8.74 11.68 11.58
C CYS A 386 -9.37 10.41 10.99
N VAL A 387 -8.54 9.39 10.80
CA VAL A 387 -8.95 8.05 10.41
C VAL A 387 -8.75 7.11 11.58
N VAL A 388 -9.82 6.44 12.02
CA VAL A 388 -9.75 5.43 13.08
C VAL A 388 -9.69 4.03 12.49
N TYR A 389 -8.84 3.20 13.08
CA TYR A 389 -8.67 1.79 12.75
C TYR A 389 -8.93 0.93 13.98
N SER A 390 -9.53 -0.25 13.82
CA SER A 390 -9.49 -1.28 14.87
C SER A 390 -8.06 -1.78 15.08
N GLY A 391 -7.37 -2.07 14.00
CA GLY A 391 -5.96 -2.34 13.81
C GLY A 391 -5.57 -2.05 12.37
N THR A 392 -4.27 -1.90 12.05
CA THR A 392 -3.75 -1.78 10.69
C THR A 392 -3.23 -3.14 10.21
N HIS A 393 -2.66 -3.19 9.00
CA HIS A 393 -1.97 -4.37 8.49
C HIS A 393 -0.72 -4.78 9.32
N ASP A 394 -0.16 -3.88 10.13
CA ASP A 394 0.99 -4.12 11.02
C ASP A 394 0.59 -4.62 12.40
N ASN A 395 -0.66 -4.45 12.77
CA ASN A 395 -1.19 -4.94 14.03
C ASN A 395 -1.54 -6.43 13.95
N ASP A 396 -1.68 -7.08 15.10
CA ASP A 396 -2.35 -8.38 15.17
C ASP A 396 -3.84 -8.19 14.83
N THR A 397 -4.54 -9.26 14.50
CA THR A 397 -6.00 -9.20 14.44
C THR A 397 -6.56 -8.80 15.81
N THR A 398 -7.73 -8.20 15.86
CA THR A 398 -8.33 -7.80 17.14
C THR A 398 -8.52 -8.99 18.09
N VAL A 399 -8.88 -10.16 17.58
CA VAL A 399 -8.99 -11.39 18.38
C VAL A 399 -7.62 -11.77 18.94
N GLY A 400 -6.59 -11.84 18.09
CA GLY A 400 -5.24 -12.19 18.48
C GLY A 400 -4.61 -11.18 19.45
N TRP A 401 -4.89 -9.88 19.25
CA TRP A 401 -4.52 -8.84 20.20
C TRP A 401 -5.20 -9.06 21.56
N TYR A 402 -6.51 -9.28 21.58
CA TYR A 402 -7.24 -9.48 22.82
C TYR A 402 -6.78 -10.72 23.58
N GLU A 403 -6.47 -11.81 22.90
CA GLU A 403 -5.92 -13.03 23.53
C GLU A 403 -4.59 -12.76 24.26
N LYS A 404 -3.71 -11.94 23.69
CA LYS A 404 -2.37 -11.61 24.20
C LYS A 404 -2.34 -10.40 25.13
N ALA A 405 -3.37 -9.55 25.11
CA ALA A 405 -3.46 -8.33 25.91
C ALA A 405 -3.34 -8.65 27.41
N SER A 406 -2.70 -7.75 28.15
CA SER A 406 -2.55 -7.84 29.59
C SER A 406 -3.91 -7.85 30.29
N ALA A 407 -3.95 -8.35 31.52
CA ALA A 407 -5.17 -8.33 32.35
C ALA A 407 -5.72 -6.89 32.53
N LYS A 408 -4.83 -5.89 32.61
CA LYS A 408 -5.19 -4.47 32.72
C LYS A 408 -5.85 -3.96 31.43
N GLU A 409 -5.31 -4.28 30.28
CA GLU A 409 -5.88 -3.87 28.99
C GLU A 409 -7.24 -4.53 28.75
N LYS A 410 -7.36 -5.84 29.02
CA LYS A 410 -8.63 -6.58 28.95
C LYS A 410 -9.69 -6.01 29.89
N ASP A 411 -9.31 -5.65 31.14
CA ASP A 411 -10.21 -5.02 32.09
C ASP A 411 -10.69 -3.65 31.58
N LEU A 412 -9.76 -2.80 31.11
CA LEU A 412 -10.12 -1.49 30.58
C LEU A 412 -10.99 -1.60 29.33
N PHE A 413 -10.68 -2.54 28.42
CA PHE A 413 -11.50 -2.81 27.23
C PHE A 413 -12.93 -3.16 27.63
N ARG A 414 -13.12 -4.16 28.54
CA ARG A 414 -14.45 -4.61 28.99
C ARG A 414 -15.25 -3.49 29.64
N ARG A 415 -14.62 -2.71 30.53
CA ARG A 415 -15.30 -1.58 31.18
C ARG A 415 -15.64 -0.46 30.18
N TYR A 416 -14.74 -0.16 29.25
CA TYR A 416 -14.94 0.90 28.26
C TYR A 416 -16.04 0.54 27.25
N THR A 417 -16.09 -0.70 26.84
CA THR A 417 -17.10 -1.22 25.90
C THR A 417 -18.39 -1.71 26.58
N ALA A 418 -18.42 -1.77 27.91
CA ALA A 418 -19.51 -2.34 28.71
C ALA A 418 -19.86 -3.78 28.32
N THR A 419 -18.85 -4.63 28.05
CA THR A 419 -19.00 -6.01 27.60
C THR A 419 -18.17 -6.98 28.46
N ASP A 420 -18.40 -8.28 28.28
CA ASP A 420 -17.62 -9.35 28.91
C ASP A 420 -16.30 -9.64 28.18
N GLY A 421 -16.10 -9.06 26.99
CA GLY A 421 -14.94 -9.28 26.12
C GLY A 421 -15.15 -10.36 25.05
N ASN A 422 -16.27 -11.08 25.07
CA ASN A 422 -16.66 -11.96 23.97
C ASN A 422 -16.91 -11.11 22.71
N TYR A 423 -16.64 -11.67 21.53
CA TYR A 423 -16.76 -10.95 20.25
C TYR A 423 -16.00 -9.61 20.23
N CYS A 424 -14.80 -9.56 20.84
CA CYS A 424 -13.99 -8.35 20.97
C CYS A 424 -13.79 -7.62 19.63
N HIS A 425 -13.69 -8.33 18.52
CA HIS A 425 -13.60 -7.76 17.16
C HIS A 425 -14.85 -6.93 16.80
N TYR A 426 -16.04 -7.46 17.06
CA TYR A 426 -17.29 -6.71 16.84
C TYR A 426 -17.34 -5.43 17.67
N HIS A 427 -17.00 -5.52 18.95
CA HIS A 427 -17.01 -4.35 19.86
C HIS A 427 -15.96 -3.31 19.46
N MET A 428 -14.80 -3.75 18.93
CA MET A 428 -13.77 -2.86 18.41
C MET A 428 -14.27 -2.14 17.14
N ILE A 429 -14.89 -2.85 16.19
CA ILE A 429 -15.51 -2.27 14.99
C ILE A 429 -16.60 -1.27 15.39
N ARG A 430 -17.51 -1.67 16.29
CA ARG A 430 -18.56 -0.81 16.81
C ARG A 430 -17.99 0.48 17.44
N MET A 431 -16.92 0.38 18.20
CA MET A 431 -16.25 1.53 18.81
C MET A 431 -15.62 2.46 17.76
N ALA A 432 -15.00 1.90 16.71
CA ALA A 432 -14.51 2.68 15.56
C ALA A 432 -15.66 3.44 14.88
N TYR A 433 -16.76 2.74 14.57
CA TYR A 433 -17.90 3.34 13.88
C TYR A 433 -18.63 4.40 14.71
N SER A 434 -18.75 4.20 16.03
CA SER A 434 -19.41 5.17 16.93
C SER A 434 -18.57 6.40 17.23
N SER A 435 -17.25 6.40 16.91
CA SER A 435 -16.35 7.53 17.17
C SER A 435 -16.71 8.76 16.33
N ILE A 436 -16.18 9.93 16.72
CA ILE A 436 -16.34 11.17 15.95
C ILE A 436 -15.39 11.28 14.74
N ALA A 437 -14.47 10.33 14.57
CA ALA A 437 -13.55 10.33 13.43
C ALA A 437 -14.31 10.36 12.10
N ASP A 438 -13.85 11.15 11.14
CA ASP A 438 -14.49 11.26 9.83
C ASP A 438 -14.44 9.91 9.10
N LEU A 439 -13.31 9.20 9.11
CA LEU A 439 -13.23 7.85 8.53
C LEU A 439 -13.01 6.78 9.59
N ALA A 440 -13.66 5.62 9.40
CA ALA A 440 -13.43 4.40 10.15
C ALA A 440 -13.05 3.27 9.19
N ILE A 441 -11.83 2.75 9.30
CA ILE A 441 -11.31 1.68 8.44
C ILE A 441 -11.02 0.46 9.30
N VAL A 442 -11.49 -0.72 8.88
CA VAL A 442 -11.32 -1.97 9.64
C VAL A 442 -10.69 -3.06 8.78
N PRO A 443 -9.76 -3.87 9.29
CA PRO A 443 -9.23 -5.02 8.58
C PRO A 443 -10.32 -6.06 8.30
N MET A 444 -10.27 -6.67 7.12
CA MET A 444 -11.21 -7.75 6.79
C MET A 444 -11.09 -8.93 7.77
N GLN A 445 -9.92 -9.17 8.33
CA GLN A 445 -9.69 -10.17 9.37
C GLN A 445 -10.51 -9.89 10.63
N ASP A 446 -10.63 -8.62 11.02
CA ASP A 446 -11.45 -8.22 12.16
C ASP A 446 -12.94 -8.35 11.84
N VAL A 447 -13.35 -8.02 10.63
CA VAL A 447 -14.74 -8.23 10.16
C VAL A 447 -15.15 -9.71 10.29
N LEU A 448 -14.21 -10.62 9.99
CA LEU A 448 -14.41 -12.07 10.06
C LEU A 448 -14.13 -12.67 11.44
N GLY A 449 -13.65 -11.89 12.41
CA GLY A 449 -13.32 -12.38 13.75
C GLY A 449 -12.20 -13.41 13.78
N LEU A 450 -11.18 -13.26 12.93
CA LEU A 450 -10.09 -14.22 12.80
C LEU A 450 -8.99 -13.98 13.86
N GLY A 451 -8.35 -15.08 14.30
CA GLY A 451 -7.22 -15.03 15.24
C GLY A 451 -5.89 -14.64 14.59
N SER A 452 -4.81 -14.63 15.37
CA SER A 452 -3.45 -14.19 14.97
C SER A 452 -2.89 -14.91 13.73
N TRP A 453 -3.36 -16.11 13.41
CA TRP A 453 -2.94 -16.86 12.21
C TRP A 453 -3.27 -16.12 10.90
N ALA A 454 -4.24 -15.22 10.93
CA ALA A 454 -4.66 -14.38 9.80
C ALA A 454 -3.95 -13.01 9.77
N ARG A 455 -3.00 -12.76 10.65
CA ARG A 455 -2.24 -11.50 10.69
C ARG A 455 -1.52 -11.26 9.37
N THR A 456 -1.56 -10.02 8.88
CA THR A 456 -0.93 -9.65 7.61
C THR A 456 0.57 -9.47 7.75
N ASN A 457 1.00 -8.65 8.73
CA ASN A 457 2.40 -8.33 8.94
C ASN A 457 2.75 -8.28 10.43
N THR A 458 3.94 -8.79 10.76
CA THR A 458 4.57 -8.59 12.06
C THR A 458 5.86 -7.82 11.86
N PRO A 459 5.88 -6.50 12.13
CA PRO A 459 7.06 -5.67 11.97
C PRO A 459 8.30 -6.27 12.66
N GLY A 460 9.44 -6.24 11.97
CA GLY A 460 10.69 -6.80 12.47
C GLY A 460 10.90 -8.29 12.17
N LEU A 461 9.90 -9.02 11.71
CA LEU A 461 10.07 -10.39 11.22
C LEU A 461 10.27 -10.41 9.71
N VAL A 462 11.21 -11.24 9.25
CA VAL A 462 11.50 -11.40 7.81
C VAL A 462 10.55 -12.40 7.15
N GLU A 463 10.13 -13.43 7.89
CA GLU A 463 9.31 -14.54 7.38
C GLU A 463 7.90 -14.53 8.00
N GLY A 464 6.96 -15.21 7.34
CA GLY A 464 5.60 -15.43 7.84
C GLY A 464 4.65 -14.23 7.61
N ASN A 465 5.11 -13.18 6.92
CA ASN A 465 4.33 -11.99 6.61
C ASN A 465 3.71 -12.04 5.20
N TRP A 466 2.67 -11.23 4.97
CA TRP A 466 2.04 -10.96 3.66
C TRP A 466 1.37 -12.17 3.01
N GLY A 467 1.34 -13.31 3.70
CA GLY A 467 0.88 -14.58 3.12
C GLY A 467 -0.63 -14.83 3.29
N TRP A 468 -1.30 -14.19 4.23
CA TRP A 468 -2.71 -14.46 4.48
C TRP A 468 -3.62 -14.09 3.30
N LYS A 469 -4.61 -14.95 3.02
CA LYS A 469 -5.56 -14.79 1.93
C LYS A 469 -6.95 -15.28 2.34
N LEU A 470 -8.00 -14.58 1.87
CA LEU A 470 -9.39 -15.00 1.97
C LEU A 470 -9.66 -16.29 1.19
N LEU A 471 -10.57 -17.08 1.71
CA LEU A 471 -11.26 -18.14 0.96
C LEU A 471 -12.54 -17.57 0.33
N PRO A 472 -13.00 -18.10 -0.81
CA PRO A 472 -14.20 -17.61 -1.49
C PRO A 472 -15.44 -17.60 -0.60
N GLU A 473 -15.59 -18.61 0.27
CA GLU A 473 -16.71 -18.77 1.19
C GLU A 473 -16.69 -17.83 2.41
N GLN A 474 -15.62 -17.07 2.61
CA GLN A 474 -15.51 -16.11 3.71
C GLN A 474 -16.14 -14.74 3.38
N LEU A 475 -16.40 -14.44 2.11
CA LEU A 475 -17.16 -13.25 1.70
C LEU A 475 -18.67 -13.53 1.81
N GLN A 476 -19.20 -13.48 3.04
CA GLN A 476 -20.57 -13.85 3.36
C GLN A 476 -21.46 -12.62 3.56
N ASP A 477 -22.75 -12.78 3.23
CA ASP A 477 -23.76 -11.76 3.43
C ASP A 477 -23.91 -11.33 4.90
N GLN A 478 -23.69 -12.27 5.85
CA GLN A 478 -23.77 -11.97 7.28
C GLN A 478 -22.75 -10.91 7.71
N SER A 479 -21.50 -11.00 7.25
CA SER A 479 -20.47 -10.01 7.57
C SER A 479 -20.73 -8.66 6.90
N ALA A 480 -21.27 -8.68 5.69
CA ALA A 480 -21.69 -7.45 5.00
C ALA A 480 -22.88 -6.80 5.73
N HIS A 481 -23.86 -7.58 6.16
CA HIS A 481 -25.01 -7.09 6.92
C HIS A 481 -24.60 -6.44 8.25
N MET A 482 -23.69 -7.08 9.00
CA MET A 482 -23.14 -6.51 10.25
C MET A 482 -22.50 -5.13 10.03
N LEU A 483 -21.67 -4.99 9.00
CA LEU A 483 -21.02 -3.70 8.70
C LEU A 483 -22.04 -2.64 8.27
N ARG A 484 -23.03 -3.03 7.48
CA ARG A 484 -24.09 -2.13 7.02
C ARG A 484 -24.94 -1.64 8.19
N GLU A 485 -25.36 -2.54 9.08
CA GLU A 485 -26.14 -2.20 10.29
C GLU A 485 -25.37 -1.21 11.19
N LEU A 486 -24.09 -1.46 11.44
CA LEU A 486 -23.24 -0.52 12.18
C LEU A 486 -23.07 0.81 11.42
N GLY A 487 -22.93 0.77 10.11
CA GLY A 487 -22.85 1.96 9.26
C GLY A 487 -24.13 2.81 9.37
N GLU A 488 -25.29 2.19 9.30
CA GLU A 488 -26.60 2.83 9.45
C GLU A 488 -26.76 3.45 10.85
N LEU A 489 -26.48 2.66 11.89
CA LEU A 489 -26.64 3.08 13.28
C LEU A 489 -25.79 4.31 13.64
N PHE A 490 -24.61 4.44 13.05
CA PHE A 490 -23.65 5.51 13.38
C PHE A 490 -23.47 6.55 12.26
N GLY A 491 -24.38 6.59 11.28
CA GLY A 491 -24.37 7.61 10.20
C GLY A 491 -23.13 7.56 9.33
N ARG A 492 -22.69 6.35 8.90
CA ARG A 492 -21.50 6.15 8.05
C ARG A 492 -21.83 5.59 6.67
N LEU A 493 -23.11 5.41 6.36
CA LEU A 493 -23.49 4.98 5.02
C LEU A 493 -23.38 6.15 4.04
N PRO A 494 -22.90 5.94 2.80
CA PRO A 494 -22.66 7.02 1.84
C PRO A 494 -23.84 7.94 1.62
N TRP A 495 -25.06 7.38 1.50
CA TRP A 495 -26.29 8.15 1.27
C TRP A 495 -26.80 8.90 2.50
N GLN A 496 -26.50 8.49 3.73
CA GLN A 496 -26.88 9.21 4.95
C GLN A 496 -26.11 10.52 5.09
N THR A 497 -24.83 10.51 4.70
CA THR A 497 -23.98 11.70 4.76
C THR A 497 -24.47 12.76 3.78
N GLU A 498 -24.93 12.37 2.60
CA GLU A 498 -25.48 13.29 1.61
C GLU A 498 -26.81 13.93 2.08
N ALA A 499 -27.69 13.14 2.73
CA ALA A 499 -28.94 13.64 3.26
C ALA A 499 -28.74 14.67 4.38
N ILE A 500 -27.81 14.43 5.31
CA ILE A 500 -27.51 15.35 6.42
C ILE A 500 -26.92 16.67 5.90
N GLU A 501 -26.06 16.62 4.87
CA GLU A 501 -25.51 17.85 4.25
C GLU A 501 -26.59 18.69 3.57
N MET A 502 -27.51 18.06 2.84
CA MET A 502 -28.62 18.76 2.18
C MET A 502 -29.59 19.42 3.20
N GLU A 503 -29.86 18.76 4.33
CA GLU A 503 -30.68 19.33 5.41
C GLU A 503 -29.98 20.52 6.08
N GLY A 504 -28.64 20.41 6.34
CA GLY A 504 -27.86 21.49 6.92
C GLY A 504 -27.72 22.72 6.00
N GLU A 505 -27.66 22.54 4.70
CA GLU A 505 -27.67 23.65 3.72
C GLU A 505 -29.07 24.28 3.62
N ALA A 506 -30.14 23.50 3.75
CA ALA A 506 -31.51 24.00 3.75
C ALA A 506 -31.86 24.79 5.03
N GLU A 507 -31.28 24.45 6.20
CA GLU A 507 -31.43 25.20 7.45
C GLU A 507 -30.57 26.48 7.49
N ALA A 508 -29.49 26.55 6.71
CA ALA A 508 -28.59 27.69 6.62
C ALA A 508 -28.99 28.75 5.58
N ALA A 509 -29.96 28.44 4.71
CA ALA A 509 -30.51 29.30 3.65
C ALA A 509 -31.83 29.93 4.10
#